data_491e760836f8bad4941a263ac6e924d4
#
_entry.id   491e760836f8bad4941a263ac6e924d4
#
_cell.length_a   1.000
_cell.length_b   1.000
_cell.length_c   1.000
_cell.angle_alpha   90.00
_cell.angle_beta   90.00
_cell.angle_gamma   90.00
#
_symmetry.space_group_name_H-M   'P 1'
#
loop_
_entity.id
_entity.type
_entity.pdbx_description
1 polymer ?
#
loop_
_entity_poly.entity_id
_entity_poly.type
_entity_poly.pdbx_seq_one_letter_code
_entity_poly.pdbx_strand_id
1 'polypeptide(L)'
;MDDKVRWTVSQKILLALTLICFFGFIIYLVVCWNQIPERLVSKYNAGGEVVRYSKKAFTLVPMMMIESILFVIITIISFFPAAVANTNATKYIQDDLNSYKKSALERIRLLTRTIILISDLLFVNLFNTIFLSMIYSGGVLVQHRVTLYSIIGFTVLFAASILFYYFRLRQIMKGHSR
;
A
#
# COMPACT_ATOMS: atom_id res chain seq x y z
N MET A 1 4.67 29.57 6.92
CA MET A 1 3.64 28.78 7.61
C MET A 1 4.16 27.36 7.77
N ASP A 2 4.42 26.94 8.99
CA ASP A 2 5.03 25.62 9.25
C ASP A 2 3.95 24.56 9.18
N ASP A 3 3.76 23.97 7.99
CA ASP A 3 2.71 22.97 7.69
C ASP A 3 3.10 21.55 8.15
N LYS A 4 4.11 21.43 9.04
CA LYS A 4 4.61 20.15 9.51
C LYS A 4 3.67 19.54 10.55
N VAL A 5 2.73 18.71 10.08
CA VAL A 5 1.94 17.86 10.97
C VAL A 5 2.87 16.85 11.66
N ARG A 6 2.86 16.83 12.99
CA ARG A 6 3.68 15.92 13.80
C ARG A 6 3.32 14.47 13.51
N TRP A 7 4.33 13.60 13.47
CA TRP A 7 4.15 12.17 13.32
C TRP A 7 3.65 11.54 14.62
N THR A 8 2.58 10.76 14.54
CA THR A 8 2.13 9.94 15.67
C THR A 8 2.98 8.68 15.81
N VAL A 9 3.00 8.08 17.00
CA VAL A 9 3.71 6.84 17.26
C VAL A 9 3.21 5.72 16.33
N SER A 10 1.89 5.60 16.15
CA SER A 10 1.29 4.61 15.25
C SER A 10 1.75 4.77 13.78
N GLN A 11 1.88 6.02 13.30
CA GLN A 11 2.36 6.29 11.93
C GLN A 11 3.83 5.91 11.76
N LYS A 12 4.66 6.17 12.79
CA LYS A 12 6.08 5.75 12.78
C LYS A 12 6.21 4.22 12.77
N ILE A 13 5.36 3.52 13.54
CA ILE A 13 5.33 2.05 13.56
C ILE A 13 4.89 1.52 12.20
N LEU A 14 3.83 2.07 11.59
CA LEU A 14 3.38 1.66 10.26
C LEU A 14 4.48 1.83 9.22
N LEU A 15 5.14 2.98 9.20
CA LEU A 15 6.25 3.24 8.28
C LEU A 15 7.40 2.25 8.52
N ALA A 16 7.80 2.02 9.77
CA ALA A 16 8.85 1.07 10.11
C ALA A 16 8.49 -0.36 9.65
N LEU A 17 7.25 -0.80 9.87
CA LEU A 17 6.78 -2.11 9.41
C LEU A 17 6.83 -2.22 7.88
N THR A 18 6.39 -1.19 7.15
CA THR A 18 6.45 -1.17 5.68
C THR A 18 7.89 -1.27 5.19
N LEU A 19 8.82 -0.51 5.79
CA LEU A 19 10.24 -0.57 5.47
C LEU A 19 10.83 -1.96 5.74
N ILE A 20 10.52 -2.56 6.88
CA ILE A 20 10.99 -3.92 7.24
C ILE A 20 10.45 -4.95 6.24
N CYS A 21 9.16 -4.89 5.90
CA CYS A 21 8.57 -5.81 4.93
C CYS A 21 9.20 -5.66 3.54
N PHE A 22 9.41 -4.42 3.09
CA PHE A 22 9.98 -4.14 1.76
C PHE A 22 11.46 -4.55 1.68
N PHE A 23 12.30 -4.02 2.55
CA PHE A 23 13.74 -4.33 2.52
C PHE A 23 14.04 -5.78 2.94
N GLY A 24 13.30 -6.31 3.92
CA GLY A 24 13.43 -7.70 4.34
C GLY A 24 13.15 -8.66 3.18
N PHE A 25 12.15 -8.36 2.36
CA PHE A 25 11.85 -9.17 1.18
C PHE A 25 12.92 -9.05 0.09
N ILE A 26 13.46 -7.85 -0.17
CA ILE A 26 14.59 -7.68 -1.11
C ILE A 26 15.80 -8.50 -0.66
N ILE A 27 16.17 -8.42 0.63
CA ILE A 27 17.27 -9.19 1.21
C ILE A 27 17.01 -10.69 1.03
N TYR A 28 15.79 -11.14 1.36
CA TYR A 28 15.37 -12.52 1.16
C TYR A 28 15.57 -12.98 -0.30
N LEU A 29 15.09 -12.21 -1.28
CA LEU A 29 15.26 -12.54 -2.70
C LEU A 29 16.72 -12.62 -3.12
N VAL A 30 17.56 -11.70 -2.65
CA VAL A 30 19.01 -11.71 -2.95
C VAL A 30 19.68 -12.95 -2.37
N VAL A 31 19.40 -13.28 -1.11
CA VAL A 31 20.00 -14.44 -0.41
C VAL A 31 19.54 -15.75 -1.03
N CYS A 32 18.24 -15.86 -1.34
CA CYS A 32 17.65 -17.09 -1.88
C CYS A 32 17.71 -17.18 -3.42
N TRP A 33 18.33 -16.21 -4.12
CA TRP A 33 18.30 -16.13 -5.58
C TRP A 33 18.69 -17.42 -6.29
N ASN A 34 19.73 -18.10 -5.81
CA ASN A 34 20.20 -19.35 -6.40
C ASN A 34 19.28 -20.55 -6.12
N GLN A 35 18.41 -20.46 -5.11
CA GLN A 35 17.45 -21.50 -4.76
C GLN A 35 16.13 -21.36 -5.54
N ILE A 36 15.88 -20.19 -6.13
CA ILE A 36 14.70 -19.93 -6.93
C ILE A 36 14.80 -20.67 -8.27
N PRO A 37 13.76 -21.41 -8.70
CA PRO A 37 13.75 -22.12 -9.99
C PRO A 37 14.10 -21.19 -11.16
N GLU A 38 14.89 -21.67 -12.12
CA GLU A 38 15.31 -20.88 -13.29
C GLU A 38 14.14 -20.42 -14.17
N ARG A 39 13.04 -21.18 -14.17
CA ARG A 39 11.82 -20.85 -14.91
C ARG A 39 10.65 -20.76 -13.98
N LEU A 40 9.97 -19.62 -14.02
CA LEU A 40 8.76 -19.33 -13.27
C LEU A 40 7.57 -19.23 -14.24
N VAL A 41 6.39 -19.54 -13.74
CA VAL A 41 5.16 -19.38 -14.51
C VAL A 41 4.90 -17.89 -14.73
N SER A 42 4.76 -17.47 -15.98
CA SER A 42 4.52 -16.07 -16.33
C SER A 42 3.12 -15.81 -16.87
N LYS A 43 2.38 -16.84 -17.25
CA LYS A 43 1.00 -16.69 -17.75
C LYS A 43 0.16 -17.94 -17.50
N TYR A 44 -1.11 -17.71 -17.09
CA TYR A 44 -2.16 -18.71 -16.98
C TYR A 44 -3.28 -18.42 -17.98
N ASN A 45 -4.02 -19.47 -18.39
CA ASN A 45 -5.30 -19.30 -19.05
C ASN A 45 -6.43 -19.08 -18.03
N ALA A 46 -7.66 -18.89 -18.52
CA ALA A 46 -8.83 -18.71 -17.66
C ALA A 46 -9.14 -19.94 -16.77
N GLY A 47 -8.71 -21.13 -17.17
CA GLY A 47 -8.86 -22.38 -16.40
C GLY A 47 -7.77 -22.59 -15.34
N GLY A 48 -6.78 -21.67 -15.24
CA GLY A 48 -5.67 -21.78 -14.31
C GLY A 48 -4.52 -22.67 -14.78
N GLU A 49 -4.53 -23.11 -16.05
CA GLU A 49 -3.45 -23.89 -16.64
C GLU A 49 -2.30 -22.98 -17.11
N VAL A 50 -1.07 -23.46 -17.00
CA VAL A 50 0.11 -22.70 -17.42
C VAL A 50 0.18 -22.60 -18.93
N VAL A 51 0.17 -21.38 -19.43
CA VAL A 51 0.36 -21.07 -20.85
C VAL A 51 1.82 -20.78 -21.16
N ARG A 52 2.56 -20.18 -20.21
CA ARG A 52 3.94 -19.72 -20.47
C ARG A 52 4.80 -19.75 -19.22
N TYR A 53 6.04 -20.22 -19.43
CA TYR A 53 7.15 -20.06 -18.49
C TYR A 53 8.11 -18.98 -18.98
N SER A 54 8.71 -18.21 -18.06
CA SER A 54 9.75 -17.24 -18.34
C SER A 54 10.92 -17.47 -17.40
N LYS A 55 12.11 -17.00 -17.79
CA LYS A 55 13.28 -17.02 -16.89
C LYS A 55 13.00 -16.20 -15.64
N LYS A 56 13.47 -16.64 -14.46
CA LYS A 56 13.21 -15.97 -13.16
C LYS A 56 13.54 -14.47 -13.20
N ALA A 57 14.67 -14.09 -13.82
CA ALA A 57 15.08 -12.70 -13.93
C ALA A 57 14.06 -11.86 -14.72
N PHE A 58 13.52 -12.36 -15.85
CA PHE A 58 12.53 -11.63 -16.66
C PHE A 58 11.15 -11.56 -16.01
N THR A 59 10.89 -12.39 -15.00
CA THR A 59 9.62 -12.38 -14.26
C THR A 59 9.74 -11.52 -13.00
N LEU A 60 10.76 -11.76 -12.17
CA LEU A 60 10.88 -11.13 -10.86
C LEU A 60 11.41 -9.69 -10.95
N VAL A 61 12.43 -9.42 -11.78
CA VAL A 61 13.08 -8.09 -11.81
C VAL A 61 12.11 -6.98 -12.24
N PRO A 62 11.31 -7.09 -13.32
CA PRO A 62 10.35 -6.05 -13.68
C PRO A 62 9.30 -5.83 -12.60
N MET A 63 8.81 -6.90 -11.96
CA MET A 63 7.84 -6.78 -10.87
C MET A 63 8.45 -6.07 -9.64
N MET A 64 9.69 -6.40 -9.26
CA MET A 64 10.41 -5.70 -8.18
C MET A 64 10.63 -4.22 -8.51
N MET A 65 10.92 -3.89 -9.78
CA MET A 65 11.05 -2.49 -10.19
C MET A 65 9.73 -1.73 -10.03
N ILE A 66 8.61 -2.32 -10.47
CA ILE A 66 7.27 -1.72 -10.31
C ILE A 66 6.94 -1.54 -8.83
N GLU A 67 7.13 -2.57 -8.01
CA GLU A 67 6.93 -2.50 -6.56
C GLU A 67 7.77 -1.39 -5.94
N SER A 68 9.07 -1.32 -6.26
CA SER A 68 9.98 -0.32 -5.73
C SER A 68 9.57 1.10 -6.09
N ILE A 69 9.18 1.33 -7.35
CA ILE A 69 8.71 2.64 -7.81
C ILE A 69 7.45 3.06 -7.06
N LEU A 70 6.47 2.16 -6.95
CA LEU A 70 5.21 2.44 -6.27
C LEU A 70 5.41 2.66 -4.77
N PHE A 71 6.23 1.82 -4.12
CA PHE A 71 6.61 1.99 -2.72
C PHE A 71 7.23 3.37 -2.47
N VAL A 72 8.21 3.77 -3.27
CA VAL A 72 8.87 5.08 -3.14
C VAL A 72 7.87 6.22 -3.32
N ILE A 73 7.01 6.15 -4.34
CA ILE A 73 6.00 7.18 -4.61
C ILE A 73 5.03 7.30 -3.43
N ILE A 74 4.45 6.19 -2.97
CA ILE A 74 3.45 6.19 -1.88
C ILE A 74 4.10 6.66 -0.58
N THR A 75 5.31 6.18 -0.26
CA THR A 75 6.08 6.62 0.91
C THR A 75 6.34 8.13 0.86
N ILE A 76 6.81 8.67 -0.28
CA ILE A 76 7.04 10.13 -0.43
C ILE A 76 5.73 10.90 -0.21
N ILE A 77 4.61 10.47 -0.80
CA ILE A 77 3.31 11.12 -0.63
C ILE A 77 2.90 11.15 0.85
N SER A 78 3.27 10.14 1.66
CA SER A 78 2.97 10.12 3.09
C SER A 78 3.63 11.24 3.88
N PHE A 79 4.75 11.79 3.40
CA PHE A 79 5.41 12.96 4.02
C PHE A 79 4.68 14.27 3.71
N PHE A 80 3.87 14.31 2.66
CA PHE A 80 3.13 15.49 2.20
C PHE A 80 1.61 15.30 2.27
N PRO A 81 1.03 14.96 3.45
CA PRO A 81 -0.41 14.69 3.57
C PRO A 81 -1.28 15.89 3.20
N ALA A 82 -0.72 17.10 3.31
CA ALA A 82 -1.42 18.32 2.91
C ALA A 82 -1.70 18.38 1.40
N ALA A 83 -0.78 17.87 0.57
CA ALA A 83 -0.96 17.84 -0.89
C ALA A 83 -2.14 16.94 -1.30
N VAL A 84 -2.34 15.83 -0.57
CA VAL A 84 -3.45 14.88 -0.82
C VAL A 84 -4.75 15.36 -0.15
N ALA A 85 -4.64 15.96 1.04
CA ALA A 85 -5.80 16.47 1.79
C ALA A 85 -6.38 17.77 1.20
N ASN A 86 -5.64 18.50 0.36
CA ASN A 86 -6.09 19.72 -0.31
C ASN A 86 -7.12 19.48 -1.44
N THR A 87 -7.75 18.34 -1.46
CA THR A 87 -8.94 18.10 -2.26
C THR A 87 -10.15 18.87 -1.73
N ASN A 88 -11.22 18.92 -2.48
CA ASN A 88 -12.41 19.77 -2.27
C ASN A 88 -12.93 19.92 -0.82
N ALA A 89 -12.70 18.92 0.05
CA ALA A 89 -13.11 18.97 1.46
C ALA A 89 -12.36 20.03 2.29
N THR A 90 -11.12 20.36 1.91
CA THR A 90 -10.29 21.35 2.63
C THR A 90 -10.51 22.77 2.13
N LYS A 91 -10.96 22.97 0.87
CA LYS A 91 -11.34 24.29 0.37
C LYS A 91 -12.46 24.92 1.21
N TYR A 92 -13.48 24.15 1.59
CA TYR A 92 -14.58 24.63 2.43
C TYR A 92 -14.17 24.97 3.87
N ILE A 93 -13.01 24.47 4.33
CA ILE A 93 -12.50 24.72 5.69
C ILE A 93 -11.52 25.90 5.70
N GLN A 94 -10.94 26.26 4.55
CA GLN A 94 -9.86 27.23 4.46
C GLN A 94 -10.33 28.70 4.47
N ASP A 95 -11.59 28.96 4.11
CA ASP A 95 -12.12 30.32 3.95
C ASP A 95 -12.46 31.05 5.27
N ASP A 96 -12.43 30.34 6.43
CA ASP A 96 -12.75 30.91 7.73
C ASP A 96 -11.78 30.41 8.81
N LEU A 97 -10.73 31.17 9.08
CA LEU A 97 -9.58 30.82 9.93
C LEU A 97 -9.85 30.94 11.45
N ASN A 98 -10.87 30.32 11.98
CA ASN A 98 -11.03 30.14 13.43
C ASN A 98 -10.14 28.99 13.95
N SER A 99 -9.57 29.13 15.16
CA SER A 99 -8.70 28.13 15.81
C SER A 99 -9.27 26.73 15.85
N TYR A 100 -10.59 26.60 15.88
CA TYR A 100 -11.34 25.36 15.85
C TYR A 100 -11.23 24.63 14.49
N LYS A 101 -11.24 25.35 13.38
CA LYS A 101 -11.08 24.81 12.02
C LYS A 101 -9.64 24.34 11.76
N LYS A 102 -8.66 24.97 12.38
CA LYS A 102 -7.25 24.54 12.30
C LYS A 102 -7.04 23.14 12.91
N SER A 103 -7.70 22.85 14.04
CA SER A 103 -7.62 21.53 14.68
C SER A 103 -8.29 20.43 13.84
N ALA A 104 -9.38 20.74 13.12
CA ALA A 104 -10.02 19.80 12.21
C ALA A 104 -9.14 19.48 11.00
N LEU A 105 -8.52 20.48 10.41
CA LEU A 105 -7.61 20.32 9.30
C LEU A 105 -6.39 19.45 9.68
N GLU A 106 -5.83 19.66 10.87
CA GLU A 106 -4.75 18.82 11.39
C GLU A 106 -5.19 17.35 11.54
N ARG A 107 -6.39 17.10 12.09
CA ARG A 107 -6.94 15.72 12.20
C ARG A 107 -7.15 15.07 10.83
N ILE A 108 -7.63 15.82 9.83
CA ILE A 108 -7.80 15.31 8.47
C ILE A 108 -6.42 14.94 7.88
N ARG A 109 -5.42 15.79 8.02
CA ARG A 109 -4.06 15.53 7.55
C ARG A 109 -3.43 14.30 8.22
N LEU A 110 -3.63 14.15 9.54
CA LEU A 110 -3.17 12.96 10.28
C LEU A 110 -3.87 11.69 9.78
N LEU A 111 -5.19 11.75 9.60
CA LEU A 111 -5.97 10.62 9.10
C LEU A 111 -5.52 10.24 7.68
N THR A 112 -5.34 11.21 6.79
CA THR A 112 -4.87 11.01 5.42
C THR A 112 -3.51 10.31 5.39
N ARG A 113 -2.54 10.79 6.21
CA ARG A 113 -1.24 10.12 6.32
C ARG A 113 -1.37 8.67 6.79
N THR A 114 -2.20 8.42 7.79
CA THR A 114 -2.39 7.07 8.33
C THR A 114 -2.93 6.12 7.26
N ILE A 115 -3.91 6.56 6.46
CA ILE A 115 -4.47 5.73 5.39
C ILE A 115 -3.44 5.49 4.27
N ILE A 116 -2.64 6.49 3.90
CA ILE A 116 -1.57 6.32 2.92
C ILE A 116 -0.57 5.26 3.40
N LEU A 117 -0.15 5.31 4.67
CA LEU A 117 0.78 4.33 5.25
C LEU A 117 0.18 2.91 5.35
N ILE A 118 -1.11 2.79 5.68
CA ILE A 118 -1.81 1.50 5.66
C ILE A 118 -1.86 0.95 4.22
N SER A 119 -2.17 1.80 3.25
CA SER A 119 -2.22 1.42 1.84
C SER A 119 -0.85 0.96 1.34
N ASP A 120 0.22 1.64 1.73
CA ASP A 120 1.60 1.29 1.39
C ASP A 120 1.98 -0.08 1.96
N LEU A 121 1.70 -0.30 3.25
CA LEU A 121 1.93 -1.58 3.91
C LEU A 121 1.16 -2.73 3.24
N LEU A 122 -0.12 -2.52 2.94
CA LEU A 122 -0.95 -3.50 2.24
C LEU A 122 -0.36 -3.81 0.87
N PHE A 123 0.03 -2.79 0.12
CA PHE A 123 0.58 -2.92 -1.22
C PHE A 123 1.87 -3.74 -1.25
N VAL A 124 2.84 -3.42 -0.39
CA VAL A 124 4.09 -4.17 -0.24
C VAL A 124 3.80 -5.64 0.11
N ASN A 125 2.90 -5.91 1.07
CA ASN A 125 2.55 -7.28 1.44
C ASN A 125 1.84 -8.04 0.31
N LEU A 126 1.01 -7.38 -0.50
CA LEU A 126 0.41 -8.01 -1.69
C LEU A 126 1.49 -8.49 -2.67
N PHE A 127 2.44 -7.62 -3.02
CA PHE A 127 3.52 -7.98 -3.92
C PHE A 127 4.38 -9.11 -3.35
N ASN A 128 4.80 -9.02 -2.09
CA ASN A 128 5.55 -10.08 -1.41
C ASN A 128 4.82 -11.42 -1.45
N THR A 129 3.49 -11.42 -1.23
CA THR A 129 2.69 -12.66 -1.29
C THR A 129 2.63 -13.22 -2.71
N ILE A 130 2.49 -12.38 -3.73
CA ILE A 130 2.50 -12.80 -5.13
C ILE A 130 3.86 -13.40 -5.49
N PHE A 131 4.96 -12.74 -5.13
CA PHE A 131 6.33 -13.25 -5.35
C PHE A 131 6.55 -14.60 -4.67
N LEU A 132 6.19 -14.72 -3.38
CA LEU A 132 6.35 -15.98 -2.65
C LEU A 132 5.50 -17.10 -3.29
N SER A 133 4.30 -16.78 -3.75
CA SER A 133 3.47 -17.76 -4.44
C SER A 133 4.09 -18.24 -5.75
N MET A 134 4.79 -17.37 -6.49
CA MET A 134 5.51 -17.74 -7.70
C MET A 134 6.74 -18.61 -7.42
N ILE A 135 7.43 -18.36 -6.32
CA ILE A 135 8.67 -19.07 -5.96
C ILE A 135 8.37 -20.45 -5.38
N TYR A 136 7.38 -20.54 -4.48
CA TYR A 136 7.16 -21.74 -3.67
C TYR A 136 6.02 -22.64 -4.12
N SER A 137 5.21 -22.24 -5.09
CA SER A 137 4.13 -23.12 -5.52
C SER A 137 4.68 -24.29 -6.32
N GLY A 138 4.85 -25.42 -5.66
CA GLY A 138 5.16 -26.70 -6.32
C GLY A 138 4.03 -27.26 -7.20
N GLY A 139 2.89 -26.56 -7.28
CA GLY A 139 1.76 -26.89 -8.14
C GLY A 139 1.13 -25.63 -8.71
N VAL A 140 0.97 -25.62 -10.00
CA VAL A 140 0.43 -24.50 -10.79
C VAL A 140 -0.93 -24.02 -10.31
N LEU A 141 -1.83 -24.95 -9.96
CA LEU A 141 -3.17 -24.61 -9.43
C LEU A 141 -3.11 -23.93 -8.06
N VAL A 142 -2.16 -24.32 -7.20
CA VAL A 142 -1.98 -23.72 -5.88
C VAL A 142 -1.52 -22.27 -6.01
N GLN A 143 -0.56 -22.01 -6.89
CA GLN A 143 -0.07 -20.65 -7.15
C GLN A 143 -1.20 -19.75 -7.66
N HIS A 144 -1.98 -20.21 -8.63
CA HIS A 144 -3.10 -19.44 -9.20
C HIS A 144 -4.12 -19.08 -8.10
N ARG A 145 -4.52 -20.04 -7.27
CA ARG A 145 -5.47 -19.82 -6.17
C ARG A 145 -4.92 -18.86 -5.11
N VAL A 146 -3.67 -19.05 -4.68
CA VAL A 146 -3.04 -18.15 -3.69
C VAL A 146 -2.99 -16.72 -4.23
N THR A 147 -2.55 -16.53 -5.46
CA THR A 147 -2.52 -15.20 -6.09
C THR A 147 -3.92 -14.59 -6.17
N LEU A 148 -4.93 -15.34 -6.63
CA LEU A 148 -6.31 -14.87 -6.74
C LEU A 148 -6.89 -14.46 -5.38
N TYR A 149 -6.78 -15.34 -4.37
CA TYR A 149 -7.27 -15.05 -3.01
C TYR A 149 -6.53 -13.89 -2.36
N SER A 150 -5.23 -13.75 -2.60
CA SER A 150 -4.45 -12.61 -2.13
C SER A 150 -4.97 -11.31 -2.73
N ILE A 151 -5.15 -11.24 -4.03
CA ILE A 151 -5.68 -10.05 -4.72
C ILE A 151 -7.06 -9.69 -4.17
N ILE A 152 -7.97 -10.67 -4.04
CA ILE A 152 -9.32 -10.45 -3.48
C ILE A 152 -9.21 -9.94 -2.04
N GLY A 153 -8.44 -10.61 -1.18
CA GLY A 153 -8.27 -10.22 0.22
C GLY A 153 -7.72 -8.81 0.38
N PHE A 154 -6.69 -8.45 -0.38
CA PHE A 154 -6.12 -7.09 -0.36
C PHE A 154 -7.09 -6.06 -0.92
N THR A 155 -7.85 -6.37 -1.98
CA THR A 155 -8.86 -5.47 -2.52
C THR A 155 -9.95 -5.18 -1.48
N VAL A 156 -10.41 -6.18 -0.74
CA VAL A 156 -11.38 -6.03 0.35
C VAL A 156 -10.82 -5.18 1.48
N LEU A 157 -9.58 -5.45 1.93
CA LEU A 157 -8.91 -4.66 2.98
C LEU A 157 -8.68 -3.21 2.56
N PHE A 158 -8.30 -2.98 1.31
CA PHE A 158 -8.11 -1.65 0.76
C PHE A 158 -9.44 -0.88 0.68
N ALA A 159 -10.50 -1.52 0.19
CA ALA A 159 -11.85 -0.94 0.17
C ALA A 159 -12.35 -0.63 1.59
N ALA A 160 -12.15 -1.52 2.55
CA ALA A 160 -12.47 -1.29 3.95
C ALA A 160 -11.72 -0.07 4.53
N SER A 161 -10.43 0.08 4.19
CA SER A 161 -9.62 1.23 4.61
C SER A 161 -10.16 2.56 4.05
N ILE A 162 -10.57 2.57 2.78
CA ILE A 162 -11.19 3.75 2.15
C ILE A 162 -12.53 4.09 2.80
N LEU A 163 -13.38 3.07 3.05
CA LEU A 163 -14.65 3.27 3.73
C LEU A 163 -14.45 3.82 5.15
N PHE A 164 -13.50 3.26 5.91
CA PHE A 164 -13.14 3.76 7.23
C PHE A 164 -12.69 5.23 7.16
N TYR A 165 -11.83 5.59 6.19
CA TYR A 165 -11.42 6.97 5.96
C TYR A 165 -12.63 7.88 5.71
N TYR A 166 -13.52 7.48 4.82
CA TYR A 166 -14.72 8.26 4.48
C TYR A 166 -15.63 8.50 5.70
N PHE A 167 -15.89 7.44 6.49
CA PHE A 167 -16.72 7.59 7.70
C PHE A 167 -16.06 8.49 8.75
N ARG A 168 -14.76 8.36 8.95
CA ARG A 168 -14.01 9.22 9.89
C ARG A 168 -13.97 10.67 9.43
N LEU A 169 -13.73 10.89 8.14
CA LEU A 169 -13.76 12.22 7.55
C LEU A 169 -15.15 12.87 7.76
N ARG A 170 -16.22 12.13 7.49
CA ARG A 170 -17.60 12.61 7.70
C ARG A 170 -17.89 12.93 9.18
N GLN A 171 -17.38 12.14 10.12
CA GLN A 171 -17.51 12.42 11.56
C GLN A 171 -16.79 13.73 11.95
N ILE A 172 -15.57 13.94 11.47
CA ILE A 172 -14.80 15.16 11.72
C ILE A 172 -15.57 16.37 11.17
N MET A 173 -16.09 16.30 9.95
CA MET A 173 -16.86 17.39 9.34
C MET A 173 -18.18 17.66 10.06
N LYS A 174 -18.97 16.65 10.46
CA LYS A 174 -20.24 16.82 11.18
C LYS A 174 -20.07 17.39 12.59
N GLY A 175 -19.02 17.02 13.30
CA GLY A 175 -18.72 17.57 14.64
C GLY A 175 -18.37 19.06 14.62
N HIS A 176 -18.22 19.67 13.43
CA HIS A 176 -17.85 21.07 13.23
C HIS A 176 -19.01 21.93 12.71
N SER A 177 -20.16 21.31 12.40
CA SER A 177 -21.37 22.01 11.92
C SER A 177 -22.37 22.34 13.04
N ARG A 178 -22.03 22.06 14.29
CA ARG A 178 -22.76 22.44 15.50
C ARG A 178 -21.96 23.42 16.31
#